data_7d0f174967dce42774aeb80df289d44c
#
_entry.id   7d0f174967dce42774aeb80df289d44c
#
_cell.length_a   1.000
_cell.length_b   1.000
_cell.length_c   1.000
_cell.angle_alpha   90.00
_cell.angle_beta   90.00
_cell.angle_gamma   90.00
#
_symmetry.space_group_name_H-M   'P 1'
#
loop_
_entity.id
_entity.type
_entity.pdbx_description
1 polymer ?
#
loop_
_entity_poly.entity_id
_entity_poly.type
_entity_poly.pdbx_seq_one_letter_code
_entity_poly.pdbx_strand_id
1 'polypeptide(L)'
;NFFKNHGLFKLKNRPQWFTVTNRSKTYVNKILSQISGEYYKNYEINKIERNNSGVKVYYGSANEFFAYDKVVLASHADESLKMISDPTDSEKKILNNFRYRKNTAVIHSDESSMPKNKKAWCSWNSSINPNNKDNSSVTYWLNQLQNLKISKNIFLTINPFFKIDPSKIYNEIIFTHPYYDENALKNQSKLNSIQNVKNTLFAGSYFGYGFHEDGIKSSIEMLKTLND
;
A
#
# COMPACT_ATOMS: atom_id res chain seq x y z
N ASN A 1 0.73 16.95 9.15
CA ASN A 1 -0.40 16.89 8.19
C ASN A 1 -1.30 15.67 8.42
N PHE A 2 -0.76 14.42 8.63
CA PHE A 2 -1.56 13.21 8.86
C PHE A 2 -2.66 13.38 9.92
N PHE A 3 -2.31 13.75 11.15
CA PHE A 3 -3.26 13.93 12.25
C PHE A 3 -4.33 14.98 11.95
N LYS A 4 -3.95 16.08 11.27
CA LYS A 4 -4.87 17.15 10.87
C LYS A 4 -5.86 16.64 9.83
N ASN A 5 -5.36 15.98 8.77
CA ASN A 5 -6.17 15.51 7.65
C ASN A 5 -7.19 14.43 8.06
N HIS A 6 -6.84 13.63 9.07
CA HIS A 6 -7.72 12.58 9.61
C HIS A 6 -8.53 13.01 10.83
N GLY A 7 -8.54 14.30 11.17
CA GLY A 7 -9.36 14.84 12.26
C GLY A 7 -8.94 14.35 13.66
N LEU A 8 -7.71 13.83 13.83
CA LEU A 8 -7.22 13.26 15.08
C LEU A 8 -6.96 14.30 16.16
N PHE A 9 -6.84 15.58 15.79
CA PHE A 9 -6.73 16.70 16.73
C PHE A 9 -8.10 17.23 17.23
N LYS A 10 -9.22 16.71 16.71
CA LYS A 10 -10.55 17.14 17.15
C LYS A 10 -10.80 16.69 18.59
N LEU A 11 -11.26 17.59 19.44
CA LEU A 11 -11.65 17.28 20.81
C LEU A 11 -13.10 16.74 20.89
N LYS A 12 -13.97 17.21 19.98
CA LYS A 12 -15.36 16.76 19.83
C LYS A 12 -15.57 16.15 18.44
N ASN A 13 -16.56 15.28 18.31
CA ASN A 13 -16.90 14.61 17.05
C ASN A 13 -15.69 13.92 16.41
N ARG A 14 -14.93 13.17 17.20
CA ARG A 14 -13.80 12.37 16.69
C ARG A 14 -14.31 11.31 15.73
N PRO A 15 -13.60 11.04 14.63
CA PRO A 15 -13.96 9.94 13.75
C PRO A 15 -13.93 8.63 14.53
N GLN A 16 -14.97 7.81 14.38
CA GLN A 16 -14.99 6.46 14.91
C GLN A 16 -14.17 5.56 13.98
N TRP A 17 -13.26 4.80 14.56
CA TRP A 17 -12.45 3.83 13.83
C TRP A 17 -13.14 2.48 13.78
N PHE A 18 -13.07 1.86 12.61
CA PHE A 18 -13.60 0.53 12.37
C PHE A 18 -12.52 -0.35 11.77
N THR A 19 -12.61 -1.64 12.03
CA THR A 19 -11.85 -2.67 11.33
C THR A 19 -12.80 -3.69 10.76
N VAL A 20 -12.44 -4.28 9.62
CA VAL A 20 -13.27 -5.31 9.00
C VAL A 20 -13.19 -6.60 9.83
N THR A 21 -14.34 -7.14 10.22
CA THR A 21 -14.42 -8.43 10.89
C THR A 21 -13.74 -9.50 10.02
N ASN A 22 -12.88 -10.33 10.60
CA ASN A 22 -12.04 -11.30 9.90
C ASN A 22 -11.06 -10.67 8.88
N ARG A 23 -10.74 -9.38 9.03
CA ARG A 23 -9.70 -8.65 8.29
C ARG A 23 -9.98 -8.45 6.79
N SER A 24 -9.00 -7.88 6.09
CA SER A 24 -9.13 -7.50 4.67
C SER A 24 -9.43 -8.68 3.74
N LYS A 25 -9.00 -9.90 4.07
CA LYS A 25 -9.29 -11.09 3.27
C LYS A 25 -10.80 -11.27 3.02
N THR A 26 -11.65 -10.86 3.97
CA THR A 26 -13.11 -10.99 3.85
C THR A 26 -13.66 -10.17 2.69
N TYR A 27 -13.33 -8.88 2.62
CA TYR A 27 -13.83 -8.05 1.52
C TYR A 27 -13.13 -8.37 0.20
N VAL A 28 -11.84 -8.74 0.22
CA VAL A 28 -11.14 -9.18 -1.00
C VAL A 28 -11.82 -10.41 -1.59
N ASN A 29 -12.11 -11.43 -0.79
CA ASN A 29 -12.80 -12.62 -1.27
C ASN A 29 -14.21 -12.28 -1.80
N LYS A 30 -14.92 -11.35 -1.14
CA LYS A 30 -16.24 -10.93 -1.61
C LYS A 30 -16.15 -10.20 -2.96
N ILE A 31 -15.18 -9.34 -3.15
CA ILE A 31 -14.94 -8.66 -4.44
C ILE A 31 -14.63 -9.71 -5.51
N LEU A 32 -13.68 -10.60 -5.24
CA LEU A 32 -13.29 -11.65 -6.21
C LEU A 32 -14.46 -12.55 -6.61
N SER A 33 -15.37 -12.85 -5.70
CA SER A 33 -16.56 -13.67 -6.01
C SER A 33 -17.59 -12.96 -6.89
N GLN A 34 -17.47 -11.66 -7.09
CA GLN A 34 -18.36 -10.84 -7.93
C GLN A 34 -17.73 -10.49 -9.29
N ILE A 35 -16.45 -10.78 -9.48
CA ILE A 35 -15.78 -10.57 -10.77
C ILE A 35 -16.24 -11.67 -11.75
N SER A 36 -16.77 -11.27 -12.89
CA SER A 36 -17.18 -12.17 -13.97
C SER A 36 -16.04 -12.58 -14.90
N GLY A 37 -14.88 -11.88 -14.83
CA GLY A 37 -13.71 -12.16 -15.63
C GLY A 37 -12.80 -13.23 -15.03
N GLU A 38 -11.79 -13.62 -15.77
CA GLU A 38 -10.77 -14.55 -15.32
C GLU A 38 -9.84 -13.91 -14.28
N TYR A 39 -9.41 -14.71 -13.31
CA TYR A 39 -8.51 -14.28 -12.24
C TYR A 39 -7.31 -15.22 -12.14
N TYR A 40 -6.14 -14.68 -12.46
CA TYR A 40 -4.88 -15.40 -12.43
C TYR A 40 -4.05 -15.02 -11.21
N LYS A 41 -3.54 -16.02 -10.48
CA LYS A 41 -2.58 -15.85 -9.37
C LYS A 41 -1.22 -16.34 -9.79
N ASN A 42 -0.19 -15.78 -9.14
CA ASN A 42 1.20 -16.19 -9.34
C ASN A 42 1.70 -16.00 -10.78
N TYR A 43 1.11 -15.09 -11.51
CA TYR A 43 1.62 -14.62 -12.79
C TYR A 43 2.52 -13.42 -12.54
N GLU A 44 3.81 -13.58 -12.76
CA GLU A 44 4.77 -12.48 -12.71
C GLU A 44 4.68 -11.71 -14.02
N ILE A 45 4.09 -10.52 -13.97
CA ILE A 45 4.02 -9.62 -15.12
C ILE A 45 5.34 -8.87 -15.20
N ASN A 46 6.04 -9.02 -16.33
CA ASN A 46 7.38 -8.46 -16.50
C ASN A 46 7.48 -7.40 -17.60
N LYS A 47 6.56 -7.38 -18.57
CA LYS A 47 6.57 -6.40 -19.66
C LYS A 47 5.16 -6.12 -20.17
N ILE A 48 4.93 -4.86 -20.56
CA ILE A 48 3.71 -4.41 -21.22
C ILE A 48 4.12 -3.66 -22.49
N GLU A 49 3.65 -4.14 -23.63
CA GLU A 49 3.77 -3.49 -24.92
C GLU A 49 2.43 -2.92 -25.33
N ARG A 50 2.46 -1.69 -25.86
CA ARG A 50 1.26 -0.95 -26.20
C ARG A 50 1.34 -0.45 -27.63
N ASN A 51 0.22 -0.52 -28.34
CA ASN A 51 0.09 0.04 -29.67
C ASN A 51 -1.33 0.62 -29.86
N ASN A 52 -1.63 1.12 -31.04
CA ASN A 52 -2.95 1.72 -31.33
C ASN A 52 -4.10 0.69 -31.35
N SER A 53 -3.80 -0.59 -31.50
CA SER A 53 -4.79 -1.68 -31.55
C SER A 53 -5.00 -2.40 -30.21
N GLY A 54 -4.21 -2.07 -29.17
CA GLY A 54 -4.35 -2.69 -27.84
C GLY A 54 -3.05 -2.82 -27.08
N VAL A 55 -3.03 -3.77 -26.13
CA VAL A 55 -1.96 -3.98 -25.18
C VAL A 55 -1.61 -5.45 -25.12
N LYS A 56 -0.31 -5.78 -25.10
CA LYS A 56 0.21 -7.13 -24.78
C LYS A 56 0.81 -7.13 -23.39
N VAL A 57 0.32 -8.02 -22.55
CA VAL A 57 0.78 -8.22 -21.16
C VAL A 57 1.58 -9.50 -21.10
N TYR A 58 2.90 -9.36 -20.94
CA TYR A 58 3.84 -10.50 -20.90
C TYR A 58 4.02 -11.00 -19.47
N TYR A 59 4.08 -12.32 -19.33
CA TYR A 59 4.24 -12.99 -18.04
C TYR A 59 5.24 -14.16 -18.13
N GLY A 60 5.82 -14.51 -16.98
CA GLY A 60 6.77 -15.61 -16.88
C GLY A 60 8.06 -15.40 -17.69
N SER A 61 8.81 -16.49 -17.95
CA SER A 61 10.12 -16.43 -18.59
C SER A 61 10.09 -16.68 -20.12
N ALA A 62 8.95 -17.09 -20.67
CA ALA A 62 8.86 -17.65 -22.04
C ALA A 62 8.31 -16.67 -23.10
N ASN A 63 8.26 -15.36 -22.82
CA ASN A 63 7.64 -14.35 -23.68
C ASN A 63 6.16 -14.64 -24.04
N GLU A 64 5.49 -15.39 -23.18
CA GLU A 64 4.03 -15.59 -23.30
C GLU A 64 3.31 -14.29 -22.96
N PHE A 65 2.21 -14.02 -23.66
CA PHE A 65 1.43 -12.83 -23.42
C PHE A 65 -0.07 -13.05 -23.60
N PHE A 66 -0.84 -12.24 -22.89
CA PHE A 66 -2.25 -12.00 -23.18
C PHE A 66 -2.42 -10.69 -23.94
N ALA A 67 -3.36 -10.65 -24.88
CA ALA A 67 -3.72 -9.45 -25.62
C ALA A 67 -5.05 -8.91 -25.13
N TYR A 68 -5.10 -7.58 -24.91
CA TYR A 68 -6.29 -6.87 -24.43
C TYR A 68 -6.44 -5.52 -25.14
N ASP A 69 -7.64 -4.97 -25.14
CA ASP A 69 -7.89 -3.62 -25.67
C ASP A 69 -7.23 -2.56 -24.78
N LYS A 70 -7.27 -2.73 -23.47
CA LYS A 70 -6.73 -1.80 -22.46
C LYS A 70 -6.11 -2.55 -21.29
N VAL A 71 -5.19 -1.88 -20.58
CA VAL A 71 -4.62 -2.35 -19.32
C VAL A 71 -4.82 -1.34 -18.20
N VAL A 72 -5.17 -1.81 -17.01
CA VAL A 72 -5.16 -1.04 -15.78
C VAL A 72 -3.98 -1.51 -14.93
N LEU A 73 -3.05 -0.59 -14.64
CA LEU A 73 -1.92 -0.83 -13.77
C LEU A 73 -2.27 -0.37 -12.35
N ALA A 74 -2.54 -1.33 -11.48
CA ALA A 74 -2.91 -1.11 -10.07
C ALA A 74 -1.77 -1.51 -9.10
N SER A 75 -0.54 -1.67 -9.60
CA SER A 75 0.68 -1.90 -8.82
C SER A 75 1.27 -0.59 -8.30
N HIS A 76 2.42 -0.65 -7.63
CA HIS A 76 3.17 0.55 -7.28
C HIS A 76 3.53 1.37 -8.52
N ALA A 77 3.61 2.68 -8.39
CA ALA A 77 3.88 3.58 -9.54
C ALA A 77 5.23 3.29 -10.22
N ASP A 78 6.27 2.99 -9.44
CA ASP A 78 7.59 2.63 -9.94
C ASP A 78 7.61 1.25 -10.61
N GLU A 79 6.84 0.27 -10.10
CA GLU A 79 6.66 -1.04 -10.71
C GLU A 79 5.87 -0.93 -12.02
N SER A 80 4.78 -0.15 -12.02
CA SER A 80 3.99 0.14 -13.21
C SER A 80 4.87 0.72 -14.32
N LEU A 81 5.70 1.72 -13.97
CA LEU A 81 6.60 2.33 -14.94
C LEU A 81 7.66 1.35 -15.50
N LYS A 82 8.20 0.47 -14.66
CA LYS A 82 9.19 -0.55 -15.09
C LYS A 82 8.61 -1.58 -16.04
N MET A 83 7.34 -1.95 -15.86
CA MET A 83 6.69 -2.93 -16.75
C MET A 83 6.41 -2.37 -18.15
N ILE A 84 6.19 -1.06 -18.31
CA ILE A 84 5.90 -0.45 -19.59
C ILE A 84 7.16 -0.38 -20.43
N SER A 85 7.17 -1.03 -21.61
CA SER A 85 8.32 -1.07 -22.51
C SER A 85 8.58 0.24 -23.27
N ASP A 86 7.53 1.03 -23.48
CA ASP A 86 7.53 2.26 -24.28
C ASP A 86 6.92 3.46 -23.52
N PRO A 87 7.35 3.74 -22.26
CA PRO A 87 6.75 4.79 -21.47
C PRO A 87 6.92 6.16 -22.11
N THR A 88 5.85 6.94 -22.11
CA THR A 88 5.89 8.34 -22.60
C THR A 88 6.70 9.22 -21.64
N ASP A 89 7.14 10.37 -22.11
CA ASP A 89 7.89 11.33 -21.28
C ASP A 89 7.06 11.84 -20.10
N SER A 90 5.74 12.00 -20.30
CA SER A 90 4.80 12.37 -19.23
C SER A 90 4.69 11.27 -18.16
N GLU A 91 4.54 10.02 -18.57
CA GLU A 91 4.52 8.87 -17.63
C GLU A 91 5.81 8.79 -16.82
N LYS A 92 6.98 8.87 -17.50
CA LYS A 92 8.29 8.90 -16.81
C LYS A 92 8.38 10.06 -15.82
N LYS A 93 8.04 11.28 -16.28
CA LYS A 93 8.13 12.49 -15.48
C LYS A 93 7.23 12.46 -14.25
N ILE A 94 6.05 11.85 -14.35
CA ILE A 94 5.07 11.80 -13.26
C ILE A 94 5.35 10.63 -12.33
N LEU A 95 5.43 9.39 -12.86
CA LEU A 95 5.51 8.18 -12.06
C LEU A 95 6.84 8.03 -11.30
N ASN A 96 7.96 8.55 -11.84
CA ASN A 96 9.26 8.55 -11.16
C ASN A 96 9.30 9.38 -9.85
N ASN A 97 8.29 10.22 -9.60
CA ASN A 97 8.22 10.99 -8.36
C ASN A 97 7.58 10.22 -7.20
N PHE A 98 7.00 9.06 -7.45
CA PHE A 98 6.44 8.19 -6.41
C PHE A 98 7.50 7.19 -5.99
N ARG A 99 8.13 7.46 -4.84
CA ARG A 99 9.20 6.62 -4.28
C ARG A 99 8.64 5.66 -3.25
N TYR A 100 9.31 4.52 -3.10
CA TYR A 100 8.94 3.50 -2.11
C TYR A 100 10.15 3.17 -1.25
N ARG A 101 9.89 2.96 0.05
CA ARG A 101 10.91 2.57 1.04
C ARG A 101 10.62 1.18 1.56
N LYS A 102 11.65 0.37 1.69
CA LYS A 102 11.57 -0.92 2.38
C LYS A 102 11.39 -0.68 3.87
N ASN A 103 10.44 -1.39 4.45
CA ASN A 103 10.18 -1.43 5.89
C ASN A 103 10.12 -2.89 6.34
N THR A 104 10.86 -3.21 7.38
CA THR A 104 10.78 -4.52 8.03
C THR A 104 9.61 -4.51 9.02
N ALA A 105 8.70 -5.45 8.86
CA ALA A 105 7.56 -5.66 9.74
C ALA A 105 7.73 -6.98 10.49
N VAL A 106 7.82 -6.93 11.81
CA VAL A 106 8.00 -8.10 12.66
C VAL A 106 6.74 -8.34 13.48
N ILE A 107 6.13 -9.52 13.34
CA ILE A 107 5.01 -9.97 14.18
C ILE A 107 5.59 -10.78 15.32
N HIS A 108 5.32 -10.36 16.56
CA HIS A 108 5.92 -10.97 17.76
C HIS A 108 5.03 -10.84 19.00
N SER A 109 5.45 -11.47 20.09
CA SER A 109 4.83 -11.35 21.42
C SER A 109 5.79 -10.79 22.49
N ASP A 110 6.85 -10.12 22.09
CA ASP A 110 7.82 -9.56 23.02
C ASP A 110 7.33 -8.20 23.55
N GLU A 111 6.94 -8.18 24.84
CA GLU A 111 6.46 -6.98 25.53
C GLU A 111 7.55 -5.94 25.78
N SER A 112 8.83 -6.29 25.62
CA SER A 112 9.93 -5.32 25.78
C SER A 112 9.92 -4.20 24.73
N SER A 113 9.21 -4.41 23.62
CA SER A 113 8.96 -3.40 22.57
C SER A 113 8.01 -2.28 23.01
N MET A 114 7.30 -2.48 24.11
CA MET A 114 6.26 -1.60 24.60
C MET A 114 6.75 -0.73 25.77
N PRO A 115 6.06 0.37 26.10
CA PRO A 115 6.37 1.15 27.29
C PRO A 115 6.39 0.29 28.57
N LYS A 116 7.36 0.53 29.46
CA LYS A 116 7.47 -0.19 30.75
C LYS A 116 6.18 -0.11 31.59
N ASN A 117 5.53 1.06 31.57
CA ASN A 117 4.25 1.23 32.25
C ASN A 117 3.11 0.74 31.32
N LYS A 118 2.48 -0.36 31.69
CA LYS A 118 1.36 -0.94 30.91
C LYS A 118 0.16 0.03 30.75
N LYS A 119 -0.03 0.98 31.69
CA LYS A 119 -1.07 2.01 31.58
C LYS A 119 -0.83 3.00 30.42
N ALA A 120 0.40 3.09 29.93
CA ALA A 120 0.77 3.92 28.78
C ALA A 120 0.64 3.18 27.42
N TRP A 121 0.25 1.91 27.42
CA TRP A 121 0.09 1.15 26.19
C TRP A 121 -1.09 1.69 25.38
N CYS A 122 -0.81 1.97 24.12
CA CYS A 122 -1.80 2.39 23.13
C CYS A 122 -1.83 1.39 21.97
N SER A 123 -2.83 1.50 21.12
CA SER A 123 -2.87 0.71 19.86
C SER A 123 -1.64 0.98 18.99
N TRP A 124 -1.08 2.20 19.03
CA TRP A 124 0.11 2.64 18.32
C TRP A 124 1.11 3.24 19.29
N ASN A 125 2.32 2.70 19.34
CA ASN A 125 3.39 3.14 20.21
C ASN A 125 4.62 3.49 19.37
N SER A 126 5.05 4.73 19.38
CA SER A 126 6.24 5.18 18.67
C SER A 126 7.45 5.21 19.59
N SER A 127 8.57 4.70 19.13
CA SER A 127 9.86 4.70 19.83
C SER A 127 10.91 5.37 18.95
N ILE A 128 11.76 6.20 19.55
CA ILE A 128 12.87 6.87 18.89
C ILE A 128 14.17 6.30 19.46
N ASN A 129 15.12 5.97 18.60
CA ASN A 129 16.43 5.50 19.02
C ASN A 129 17.18 6.63 19.74
N PRO A 130 17.54 6.49 21.01
CA PRO A 130 18.22 7.54 21.75
C PRO A 130 19.59 7.90 21.17
N ASN A 131 20.25 6.95 20.49
CA ASN A 131 21.57 7.14 19.90
C ASN A 131 21.51 7.65 18.44
N ASN A 132 20.34 7.59 17.79
CA ASN A 132 20.14 8.08 16.43
C ASN A 132 18.66 8.48 16.25
N LYS A 133 18.40 9.78 16.39
CA LYS A 133 17.01 10.32 16.34
C LYS A 133 16.32 10.16 14.99
N ASP A 134 17.06 9.91 13.93
CA ASP A 134 16.49 9.63 12.60
C ASP A 134 15.96 8.19 12.49
N ASN A 135 16.31 7.34 13.46
CA ASN A 135 15.86 5.96 13.52
C ASN A 135 14.72 5.80 14.53
N SER A 136 13.55 5.50 14.02
CA SER A 136 12.34 5.33 14.81
C SER A 136 11.63 4.04 14.45
N SER A 137 10.91 3.46 15.38
CA SER A 137 10.02 2.33 15.15
C SER A 137 8.60 2.62 15.64
N VAL A 138 7.64 1.89 15.09
CA VAL A 138 6.26 1.93 15.53
C VAL A 138 5.83 0.51 15.89
N THR A 139 5.35 0.32 17.11
CA THR A 139 4.79 -0.95 17.57
C THR A 139 3.27 -0.82 17.68
N TYR A 140 2.56 -1.66 16.94
CA TYR A 140 1.11 -1.79 16.99
C TYR A 140 0.74 -2.91 17.97
N TRP A 141 -0.10 -2.60 18.95
CA TRP A 141 -0.70 -3.62 19.81
C TRP A 141 -1.96 -4.18 19.16
N LEU A 142 -1.82 -5.33 18.52
CA LEU A 142 -2.86 -5.89 17.67
C LEU A 142 -4.10 -6.34 18.44
N ASN A 143 -3.94 -6.76 19.71
CA ASN A 143 -5.06 -7.14 20.56
C ASN A 143 -6.07 -6.00 20.70
N GLN A 144 -5.59 -4.78 20.93
CA GLN A 144 -6.45 -3.61 21.04
C GLN A 144 -6.88 -3.10 19.67
N LEU A 145 -5.94 -3.01 18.71
CA LEU A 145 -6.19 -2.45 17.39
C LEU A 145 -7.23 -3.26 16.59
N GLN A 146 -7.19 -4.59 16.72
CA GLN A 146 -8.06 -5.51 15.98
C GLN A 146 -9.07 -6.24 16.88
N ASN A 147 -9.22 -5.83 18.14
CA ASN A 147 -10.10 -6.46 19.12
C ASN A 147 -9.93 -8.00 19.18
N LEU A 148 -8.68 -8.47 19.23
CA LEU A 148 -8.39 -9.89 19.29
C LEU A 148 -8.81 -10.47 20.65
N LYS A 149 -9.59 -11.55 20.65
CA LYS A 149 -10.08 -12.24 21.84
C LYS A 149 -9.12 -13.35 22.28
N ILE A 150 -7.84 -13.00 22.46
CA ILE A 150 -6.77 -13.91 22.91
C ILE A 150 -6.06 -13.32 24.12
N SER A 151 -5.59 -14.17 25.03
CA SER A 151 -4.88 -13.76 26.25
C SER A 151 -3.45 -13.28 25.99
N LYS A 152 -2.79 -13.84 24.97
CA LYS A 152 -1.42 -13.49 24.62
C LYS A 152 -1.36 -12.16 23.85
N ASN A 153 -0.45 -11.27 24.25
CA ASN A 153 -0.25 -10.03 23.52
C ASN A 153 0.49 -10.29 22.21
N ILE A 154 -0.05 -9.72 21.13
CA ILE A 154 0.53 -9.78 19.79
C ILE A 154 0.84 -8.36 19.33
N PHE A 155 2.05 -8.17 18.88
CA PHE A 155 2.56 -6.90 18.37
C PHE A 155 3.00 -7.02 16.93
N LEU A 156 2.89 -5.91 16.21
CA LEU A 156 3.52 -5.70 14.91
C LEU A 156 4.46 -4.50 15.04
N THR A 157 5.75 -4.72 14.95
CA THR A 157 6.75 -3.64 15.00
C THR A 157 7.32 -3.37 13.62
N ILE A 158 7.25 -2.12 13.21
CA ILE A 158 7.85 -1.64 11.96
C ILE A 158 9.22 -1.04 12.26
N ASN A 159 10.23 -1.50 11.51
CA ASN A 159 11.62 -1.05 11.60
C ASN A 159 12.16 -1.07 13.05
N PRO A 160 12.15 -2.22 13.74
CA PRO A 160 12.69 -2.30 15.07
C PRO A 160 14.18 -1.94 15.07
N PHE A 161 14.58 -0.96 15.87
CA PHE A 161 16.00 -0.61 16.12
C PHE A 161 16.54 -1.27 17.39
N PHE A 162 15.70 -2.02 18.07
CA PHE A 162 16.01 -2.81 19.27
C PHE A 162 15.86 -4.30 18.97
N LYS A 163 16.50 -5.11 19.80
CA LYS A 163 16.43 -6.57 19.66
C LYS A 163 15.08 -7.09 20.17
N ILE A 164 14.36 -7.80 19.33
CA ILE A 164 13.19 -8.60 19.69
C ILE A 164 13.69 -10.01 20.01
N ASP A 165 13.18 -10.62 21.07
CA ASP A 165 13.51 -11.98 21.44
C ASP A 165 13.15 -12.95 20.29
N PRO A 166 14.11 -13.65 19.68
CA PRO A 166 13.86 -14.55 18.55
C PRO A 166 12.82 -15.63 18.85
N SER A 167 12.74 -16.10 20.10
CA SER A 167 11.76 -17.11 20.51
C SER A 167 10.31 -16.61 20.51
N LYS A 168 10.12 -15.29 20.44
CA LYS A 168 8.81 -14.62 20.45
C LYS A 168 8.41 -14.08 19.09
N ILE A 169 9.26 -14.23 18.06
CA ILE A 169 8.96 -13.82 16.69
C ILE A 169 8.10 -14.88 16.02
N TYR A 170 6.99 -14.46 15.41
CA TYR A 170 6.12 -15.33 14.61
C TYR A 170 6.41 -15.22 13.12
N ASN A 171 6.69 -14.01 12.65
CA ASN A 171 6.99 -13.76 11.25
C ASN A 171 7.71 -12.42 11.07
N GLU A 172 8.53 -12.35 10.03
CA GLU A 172 9.18 -11.13 9.57
C GLU A 172 8.97 -10.98 8.08
N ILE A 173 8.51 -9.80 7.67
CA ILE A 173 8.18 -9.51 6.26
C ILE A 173 8.77 -8.15 5.92
N ILE A 174 9.36 -8.04 4.74
CA ILE A 174 9.79 -6.76 4.17
C ILE A 174 8.70 -6.25 3.23
N PHE A 175 8.16 -5.08 3.54
CA PHE A 175 7.21 -4.37 2.70
C PHE A 175 7.86 -3.12 2.09
N THR A 176 7.44 -2.78 0.89
CA THR A 176 7.72 -1.48 0.29
C THR A 176 6.52 -0.57 0.49
N HIS A 177 6.72 0.58 1.14
CA HIS A 177 5.67 1.56 1.40
C HIS A 177 5.93 2.84 0.61
N PRO A 178 4.89 3.50 0.10
CA PRO A 178 5.04 4.78 -0.56
C PRO A 178 5.61 5.83 0.39
N TYR A 179 6.53 6.62 -0.12
CA TYR A 179 7.13 7.74 0.59
C TYR A 179 6.66 9.05 -0.05
N TYR A 180 5.82 9.76 0.70
CA TYR A 180 5.22 11.02 0.23
C TYR A 180 6.11 12.20 0.58
N ASP A 181 7.02 12.53 -0.32
CA ASP A 181 7.74 13.80 -0.28
C ASP A 181 6.96 14.91 -1.01
N GLU A 182 7.52 16.10 -1.04
CA GLU A 182 6.90 17.25 -1.71
C GLU A 182 6.70 17.00 -3.21
N ASN A 183 7.61 16.26 -3.84
CA ASN A 183 7.52 15.93 -5.26
C ASN A 183 6.37 14.97 -5.55
N ALA A 184 6.20 13.92 -4.72
CA ALA A 184 5.06 13.02 -4.83
C ALA A 184 3.75 13.78 -4.72
N LEU A 185 3.60 14.63 -3.70
CA LEU A 185 2.38 15.42 -3.48
C LEU A 185 2.08 16.38 -4.65
N LYS A 186 3.10 17.06 -5.19
CA LYS A 186 2.94 17.93 -6.37
C LYS A 186 2.56 17.17 -7.64
N ASN A 187 2.97 15.92 -7.77
CA ASN A 187 2.69 15.12 -8.96
C ASN A 187 1.37 14.33 -8.88
N GLN A 188 0.75 14.21 -7.69
CA GLN A 188 -0.58 13.59 -7.58
C GLN A 188 -1.63 14.26 -8.47
N SER A 189 -1.67 15.59 -8.51
CA SER A 189 -2.61 16.33 -9.37
C SER A 189 -2.41 16.11 -10.88
N LYS A 190 -1.24 15.59 -11.27
CA LYS A 190 -0.90 15.33 -12.67
C LYS A 190 -1.22 13.90 -13.11
N LEU A 191 -1.52 12.98 -12.20
CA LEU A 191 -1.79 11.57 -12.53
C LEU A 191 -2.94 11.41 -13.51
N ASN A 192 -3.94 12.29 -13.47
CA ASN A 192 -5.07 12.24 -14.40
C ASN A 192 -4.64 12.53 -15.86
N SER A 193 -3.55 13.27 -16.07
CA SER A 193 -3.08 13.59 -17.43
C SER A 193 -2.43 12.42 -18.18
N ILE A 194 -2.14 11.32 -17.50
CA ILE A 194 -1.59 10.09 -18.09
C ILE A 194 -2.61 8.96 -18.19
N GLN A 195 -3.87 9.22 -17.81
CA GLN A 195 -4.93 8.22 -17.96
C GLN A 195 -5.33 8.04 -19.41
N ASN A 196 -5.64 6.82 -19.79
CA ASN A 196 -6.08 6.39 -21.12
C ASN A 196 -5.10 6.75 -22.26
N VAL A 197 -3.82 7.00 -21.94
CA VAL A 197 -2.77 7.22 -22.94
C VAL A 197 -2.25 5.86 -23.39
N LYS A 198 -2.21 5.62 -24.73
CA LYS A 198 -1.82 4.33 -25.31
C LYS A 198 -2.53 3.12 -24.66
N ASN A 199 -3.85 3.23 -24.47
CA ASN A 199 -4.68 2.17 -23.89
C ASN A 199 -4.28 1.75 -22.46
N THR A 200 -3.65 2.64 -21.70
CA THR A 200 -3.16 2.35 -20.34
C THR A 200 -3.81 3.27 -19.33
N LEU A 201 -4.24 2.67 -18.23
CA LEU A 201 -4.84 3.37 -17.10
C LEU A 201 -4.08 3.01 -15.83
N PHE A 202 -4.11 3.90 -14.86
CA PHE A 202 -3.42 3.76 -13.60
C PHE A 202 -4.40 3.91 -12.44
N ALA A 203 -4.29 3.04 -11.45
CA ALA A 203 -5.01 3.15 -10.20
C ALA A 203 -4.09 2.74 -9.04
N GLY A 204 -4.37 3.22 -7.84
CA GLY A 204 -3.59 2.85 -6.67
C GLY A 204 -3.69 3.86 -5.55
N SER A 205 -3.26 3.45 -4.36
CA SER A 205 -3.29 4.30 -3.18
C SER A 205 -2.37 5.52 -3.25
N TYR A 206 -1.42 5.54 -4.19
CA TYR A 206 -0.52 6.67 -4.43
C TYR A 206 -1.21 7.89 -5.07
N PHE A 207 -2.44 7.75 -5.56
CA PHE A 207 -3.29 8.87 -5.96
C PHE A 207 -3.78 9.70 -4.76
N GLY A 208 -3.69 9.15 -3.54
CA GLY A 208 -4.03 9.80 -2.28
C GLY A 208 -2.92 9.64 -1.25
N TYR A 209 -3.28 9.27 -0.03
CA TYR A 209 -2.36 9.19 1.11
C TYR A 209 -1.88 7.75 1.43
N GLY A 210 -2.16 6.78 0.57
CA GLY A 210 -1.69 5.40 0.72
C GLY A 210 -2.67 4.47 1.44
N PHE A 211 -3.93 4.85 1.61
CA PHE A 211 -4.95 4.03 2.25
C PHE A 211 -5.73 3.19 1.23
N HIS A 212 -6.40 2.14 1.72
CA HIS A 212 -7.30 1.31 0.89
C HIS A 212 -8.39 2.15 0.20
N GLU A 213 -8.94 3.13 0.93
CA GLU A 213 -9.94 4.05 0.38
C GLU A 213 -9.40 4.88 -0.78
N ASP A 214 -8.14 5.30 -0.72
CA ASP A 214 -7.51 6.05 -1.82
C ASP A 214 -7.36 5.17 -3.07
N GLY A 215 -7.07 3.87 -2.89
CA GLY A 215 -7.04 2.91 -3.98
C GLY A 215 -8.40 2.77 -4.65
N ILE A 216 -9.48 2.60 -3.89
CA ILE A 216 -10.85 2.51 -4.41
C ILE A 216 -11.27 3.81 -5.10
N LYS A 217 -11.02 4.96 -4.48
CA LYS A 217 -11.32 6.28 -5.09
C LYS A 217 -10.60 6.46 -6.42
N SER A 218 -9.31 6.12 -6.48
CA SER A 218 -8.55 6.22 -7.72
C SER A 218 -9.14 5.36 -8.84
N SER A 219 -9.61 4.16 -8.51
CA SER A 219 -10.25 3.24 -9.45
C SER A 219 -11.58 3.81 -9.96
N ILE A 220 -12.41 4.40 -9.10
CA ILE A 220 -13.67 5.02 -9.48
C ILE A 220 -13.44 6.23 -10.40
N GLU A 221 -12.46 7.09 -10.07
CA GLU A 221 -12.12 8.25 -10.91
C GLU A 221 -11.53 7.81 -12.27
N MET A 222 -10.70 6.80 -12.28
CA MET A 222 -10.13 6.21 -13.50
C MET A 222 -11.23 5.68 -14.44
N LEU A 223 -12.26 5.01 -13.90
CA LEU A 223 -13.38 4.50 -14.71
C LEU A 223 -14.15 5.61 -15.44
N LYS A 224 -14.19 6.83 -14.94
CA LYS A 224 -14.83 7.96 -15.63
C LYS A 224 -14.11 8.27 -16.94
N THR A 225 -12.81 8.07 -17.02
CA THR A 225 -12.01 8.32 -18.23
C THR A 225 -12.16 7.23 -19.31
N LEU A 226 -12.88 6.14 -19.01
CA LEU A 226 -13.20 5.12 -20.02
C LEU A 226 -14.46 5.45 -20.84
N ASN A 227 -15.31 6.32 -20.31
CA ASN A 227 -16.59 6.68 -20.92
C ASN A 227 -16.51 7.98 -21.74
N ASP A 228 -15.36 8.67 -21.67
CA ASP A 228 -15.02 9.84 -22.47
C ASP A 228 -14.19 9.42 -23.72
#